data_26d0874fe0cd8da7ea8a81dfc0b84171
#
_entry.id   26d0874fe0cd8da7ea8a81dfc0b84171
#
_cell.length_a   1.000
_cell.length_b   1.000
_cell.length_c   1.000
_cell.angle_alpha   90.00
_cell.angle_beta   90.00
_cell.angle_gamma   90.00
#
_symmetry.space_group_name_H-M   'P 1'
#
loop_
_entity.id
_entity.type
_entity.pdbx_description
1 polymer ?
#
loop_
_entity_poly.entity_id
_entity_poly.type
_entity_poly.pdbx_seq_one_letter_code
_entity_poly.pdbx_strand_id
1 'polypeptide(L)'
;MIRFDEVSKLYAGTARPALNAVTLEILKGEFVFLVGASGSGKSSFLRLVLKEENPSKGRIHVLGNDLSRLSHRKVPFFRRNLGVVFQDFRLLPQKDVFANVAFSLEVIGKSKGFIQEAVPDVLKMVGLAGKASRLPHELSGGEQQRVAIARAIVNRPAILLADEPTGNLDPLTSAGIMTLLERISLSGTTVIMATHDAGIVDQMQRRVIELVSGQVVRDERQGGYQTQAVPTLGETVDGTVSNPVTKGAAQ
;
A
#
# COMPACT_ATOMS: atom_id res chain seq x y z
N MET A 1 13.66 7.19 4.91
CA MET A 1 12.81 6.41 5.84
C MET A 1 12.79 4.93 5.47
N ILE A 2 12.49 4.59 4.24
CA ILE A 2 12.62 3.26 3.64
C ILE A 2 13.55 3.38 2.45
N ARG A 3 14.55 2.50 2.32
CA ARG A 3 15.47 2.48 1.19
C ARG A 3 15.69 1.05 0.73
N PHE A 4 15.54 0.84 -0.57
CA PHE A 4 15.86 -0.36 -1.30
C PHE A 4 17.10 -0.09 -2.15
N ASP A 5 18.10 -0.95 -2.02
CA ASP A 5 19.35 -0.89 -2.78
C ASP A 5 19.47 -2.18 -3.59
N GLU A 6 19.18 -2.13 -4.90
CA GLU A 6 19.23 -3.25 -5.86
C GLU A 6 18.52 -4.52 -5.39
N VAL A 7 17.34 -4.35 -4.80
CA VAL A 7 16.61 -5.44 -4.15
C VAL A 7 15.94 -6.35 -5.18
N SER A 8 16.25 -7.64 -5.10
CA SER A 8 15.54 -8.68 -5.84
C SER A 8 14.92 -9.71 -4.89
N LYS A 9 13.74 -10.20 -5.25
CA LYS A 9 13.06 -11.27 -4.52
C LYS A 9 12.61 -12.36 -5.49
N LEU A 10 13.15 -13.54 -5.32
CA LEU A 10 12.75 -14.76 -6.02
C LEU A 10 12.12 -15.72 -5.00
N TYR A 11 10.95 -16.25 -5.30
CA TYR A 11 10.31 -17.29 -4.50
C TYR A 11 10.71 -18.67 -5.01
N ALA A 12 10.76 -19.64 -4.11
CA ALA A 12 11.03 -21.02 -4.48
C ALA A 12 9.98 -21.52 -5.49
N GLY A 13 10.41 -22.19 -6.53
CA GLY A 13 9.52 -22.73 -7.57
C GLY A 13 9.05 -21.70 -8.63
N THR A 14 9.46 -20.45 -8.56
CA THR A 14 9.14 -19.45 -9.60
C THR A 14 10.33 -19.20 -10.52
N ALA A 15 10.07 -19.13 -11.85
CA ALA A 15 11.10 -18.82 -12.84
C ALA A 15 11.44 -17.32 -12.91
N ARG A 16 10.51 -16.45 -12.47
CA ARG A 16 10.69 -14.99 -12.53
C ARG A 16 10.71 -14.39 -11.12
N PRO A 17 11.59 -13.41 -10.87
CA PRO A 17 11.61 -12.73 -9.61
C PRO A 17 10.34 -11.88 -9.42
N ALA A 18 9.81 -11.86 -8.20
CA ALA A 18 8.69 -10.99 -7.83
C ALA A 18 9.12 -9.51 -7.73
N LEU A 19 10.39 -9.26 -7.39
CA LEU A 19 11.06 -7.97 -7.50
C LEU A 19 12.43 -8.18 -8.13
N ASN A 20 12.85 -7.28 -9.02
CA ASN A 20 14.09 -7.39 -9.77
C ASN A 20 14.87 -6.08 -9.76
N ALA A 21 15.98 -6.07 -9.04
CA ALA A 21 16.92 -4.94 -8.90
C ALA A 21 16.24 -3.60 -8.55
N VAL A 22 15.25 -3.63 -7.64
CA VAL A 22 14.52 -2.43 -7.23
C VAL A 22 15.43 -1.53 -6.39
N THR A 23 15.58 -0.27 -6.83
CA THR A 23 16.28 0.78 -6.10
C THR A 23 15.36 1.98 -5.98
N LEU A 24 15.01 2.35 -4.73
CA LEU A 24 14.16 3.51 -4.44
C LEU A 24 14.34 3.95 -2.98
N GLU A 25 13.93 5.19 -2.71
CA GLU A 25 13.87 5.74 -1.36
C GLU A 25 12.50 6.40 -1.12
N ILE A 26 11.91 6.10 0.05
CA ILE A 26 10.69 6.76 0.53
C ILE A 26 11.06 7.56 1.78
N LEU A 27 10.75 8.85 1.77
CA LEU A 27 11.08 9.77 2.86
C LEU A 27 10.02 9.72 3.97
N LYS A 28 10.35 10.29 5.12
CA LYS A 28 9.43 10.39 6.26
C LYS A 28 8.26 11.33 5.93
N GLY A 29 7.05 10.90 6.26
CA GLY A 29 5.83 11.68 6.07
C GLY A 29 5.28 11.67 4.64
N GLU A 30 5.91 10.94 3.70
CA GLU A 30 5.36 10.79 2.36
C GLU A 30 4.10 9.93 2.36
N PHE A 31 3.16 10.28 1.49
CA PHE A 31 2.09 9.41 1.03
C PHE A 31 2.46 8.89 -0.34
N VAL A 32 2.61 7.57 -0.47
CA VAL A 32 3.09 6.91 -1.69
C VAL A 32 2.07 5.87 -2.15
N PHE A 33 1.65 5.97 -3.39
CA PHE A 33 0.94 4.90 -4.08
C PHE A 33 1.93 3.94 -4.72
N LEU A 34 1.76 2.66 -4.44
CA LEU A 34 2.46 1.57 -5.09
C LEU A 34 1.48 0.91 -6.08
N VAL A 35 1.63 1.19 -7.37
CA VAL A 35 0.68 0.78 -8.39
C VAL A 35 1.25 -0.30 -9.31
N GLY A 36 0.41 -0.93 -10.10
CA GLY A 36 0.75 -1.96 -11.07
C GLY A 36 -0.28 -3.09 -11.11
N ALA A 37 -0.25 -3.88 -12.17
CA ALA A 37 -1.16 -5.01 -12.36
C ALA A 37 -1.04 -6.08 -11.24
N SER A 38 -2.01 -6.99 -11.16
CA SER A 38 -1.89 -8.15 -10.28
C SER A 38 -0.61 -8.93 -10.62
N GLY A 39 0.13 -9.35 -9.59
CA GLY A 39 1.40 -10.06 -9.76
C GLY A 39 2.61 -9.15 -10.10
N SER A 40 2.46 -7.83 -10.15
CA SER A 40 3.58 -6.90 -10.46
C SER A 40 4.65 -6.83 -9.36
N GLY A 41 4.39 -7.35 -8.15
CA GLY A 41 5.33 -7.36 -7.02
C GLY A 41 4.93 -6.50 -5.82
N LYS A 42 3.78 -5.80 -5.84
CA LYS A 42 3.31 -4.90 -4.77
C LYS A 42 3.28 -5.57 -3.38
N SER A 43 2.60 -6.70 -3.26
CA SER A 43 2.52 -7.42 -1.97
C SER A 43 3.87 -7.98 -1.54
N SER A 44 4.76 -8.36 -2.48
CA SER A 44 6.14 -8.76 -2.15
C SER A 44 6.95 -7.60 -1.60
N PHE A 45 6.78 -6.39 -2.16
CA PHE A 45 7.38 -5.17 -1.64
C PHE A 45 6.93 -4.91 -0.19
N LEU A 46 5.62 -4.95 0.08
CA LEU A 46 5.09 -4.74 1.43
C LEU A 46 5.61 -5.80 2.43
N ARG A 47 5.65 -7.08 2.05
CA ARG A 47 6.17 -8.18 2.88
C ARG A 47 7.65 -8.00 3.21
N LEU A 48 8.45 -7.48 2.29
CA LEU A 48 9.86 -7.18 2.53
C LEU A 48 10.02 -6.03 3.53
N VAL A 49 9.22 -4.95 3.41
CA VAL A 49 9.22 -3.84 4.38
C VAL A 49 8.82 -4.33 5.77
N LEU A 50 7.86 -5.27 5.86
CA LEU A 50 7.42 -5.90 7.12
C LEU A 50 8.44 -6.89 7.70
N LYS A 51 9.51 -7.20 6.95
CA LYS A 51 10.43 -8.29 7.32
C LYS A 51 9.70 -9.64 7.49
N GLU A 52 8.59 -9.87 6.78
CA GLU A 52 7.95 -11.18 6.64
C GLU A 52 8.77 -12.07 5.71
N GLU A 53 9.38 -11.44 4.70
CA GLU A 53 10.27 -12.06 3.73
C GLU A 53 11.67 -11.42 3.79
N ASN A 54 12.65 -12.15 3.30
CA ASN A 54 13.99 -11.65 3.08
C ASN A 54 14.22 -11.41 1.59
N PRO A 55 14.98 -10.37 1.20
CA PRO A 55 15.40 -10.23 -0.18
C PRO A 55 16.33 -11.39 -0.57
N SER A 56 16.28 -11.79 -1.85
CA SER A 56 17.23 -12.76 -2.42
C SER A 56 18.56 -12.10 -2.76
N LYS A 57 18.52 -10.80 -3.14
CA LYS A 57 19.68 -9.95 -3.41
C LYS A 57 19.38 -8.52 -2.97
N GLY A 58 20.43 -7.71 -2.80
CA GLY A 58 20.31 -6.32 -2.39
C GLY A 58 20.11 -6.12 -0.89
N ARG A 59 19.84 -4.88 -0.48
CA ARG A 59 19.66 -4.49 0.92
C ARG A 59 18.44 -3.62 1.11
N ILE A 60 17.78 -3.77 2.25
CA ILE A 60 16.61 -2.98 2.62
C ILE A 60 16.87 -2.32 3.96
N HIS A 61 16.72 -0.99 4.00
CA HIS A 61 16.80 -0.21 5.21
C HIS A 61 15.42 0.38 5.53
N VAL A 62 14.93 0.16 6.74
CA VAL A 62 13.66 0.72 7.21
C VAL A 62 13.86 1.31 8.60
N LEU A 63 13.49 2.57 8.79
CA LEU A 63 13.64 3.27 10.08
C LEU A 63 15.08 3.21 10.62
N GLY A 64 16.08 3.29 9.75
CA GLY A 64 17.50 3.21 10.11
C GLY A 64 18.01 1.80 10.37
N ASN A 65 17.17 0.77 10.33
CA ASN A 65 17.58 -0.62 10.50
C ASN A 65 17.87 -1.26 9.14
N ASP A 66 19.05 -1.89 9.00
CA ASP A 66 19.32 -2.85 7.92
C ASP A 66 18.56 -4.14 8.23
N LEU A 67 17.53 -4.43 7.43
CA LEU A 67 16.67 -5.59 7.66
C LEU A 67 17.41 -6.92 7.46
N SER A 68 18.50 -6.95 6.69
CA SER A 68 19.31 -8.16 6.52
C SER A 68 20.03 -8.58 7.80
N ARG A 69 20.40 -7.59 8.62
CA ARG A 69 21.11 -7.77 9.90
C ARG A 69 20.19 -7.83 11.12
N LEU A 70 18.89 -7.60 10.92
CA LEU A 70 17.93 -7.60 12.02
C LEU A 70 17.67 -9.02 12.51
N SER A 71 18.09 -9.33 13.74
CA SER A 71 17.88 -10.64 14.34
C SER A 71 16.39 -10.93 14.59
N HIS A 72 15.98 -12.19 14.53
CA HIS A 72 14.59 -12.62 14.76
C HIS A 72 14.01 -12.09 16.08
N ARG A 73 14.80 -12.01 17.13
CA ARG A 73 14.38 -11.47 18.45
C ARG A 73 14.05 -9.98 18.40
N LYS A 74 14.64 -9.20 17.48
CA LYS A 74 14.40 -7.77 17.31
C LYS A 74 13.23 -7.46 16.34
N VAL A 75 12.84 -8.41 15.50
CA VAL A 75 11.73 -8.21 14.53
C VAL A 75 10.42 -7.78 15.19
N PRO A 76 9.95 -8.36 16.32
CA PRO A 76 8.72 -7.89 16.98
C PRO A 76 8.81 -6.43 17.42
N PHE A 77 9.95 -5.99 17.94
CA PHE A 77 10.15 -4.59 18.34
C PHE A 77 10.20 -3.64 17.14
N PHE A 78 10.81 -4.07 16.04
CA PHE A 78 10.80 -3.33 14.78
C PHE A 78 9.37 -3.15 14.25
N ARG A 79 8.58 -4.23 14.21
CA ARG A 79 7.20 -4.21 13.72
C ARG A 79 6.25 -3.34 14.55
N ARG A 80 6.57 -3.00 15.80
CA ARG A 80 5.80 -2.05 16.61
C ARG A 80 5.72 -0.65 16.00
N ASN A 81 6.67 -0.31 15.12
CA ASN A 81 6.70 0.97 14.41
C ASN A 81 5.96 0.92 13.06
N LEU A 82 5.38 -0.22 12.71
CA LEU A 82 4.67 -0.46 11.46
C LEU A 82 3.21 -0.77 11.75
N GLY A 83 2.30 -0.08 11.07
CA GLY A 83 0.88 -0.44 10.98
C GLY A 83 0.61 -1.15 9.66
N VAL A 84 -0.32 -2.09 9.65
CA VAL A 84 -0.72 -2.80 8.43
C VAL A 84 -2.23 -2.84 8.32
N VAL A 85 -2.74 -2.50 7.15
CA VAL A 85 -4.14 -2.58 6.77
C VAL A 85 -4.25 -3.50 5.57
N PHE A 86 -5.13 -4.49 5.64
CA PHE A 86 -5.36 -5.49 4.60
C PHE A 86 -6.70 -5.27 3.90
N GLN A 87 -6.82 -5.76 2.69
CA GLN A 87 -8.05 -5.71 1.90
C GLN A 87 -9.21 -6.48 2.56
N ASP A 88 -8.91 -7.61 3.22
CA ASP A 88 -9.87 -8.52 3.88
C ASP A 88 -10.09 -8.19 5.37
N PHE A 89 -9.74 -6.99 5.81
CA PHE A 89 -9.86 -6.43 7.17
C PHE A 89 -9.14 -7.22 8.25
N ARG A 90 -9.11 -8.53 8.21
CA ARG A 90 -8.52 -9.47 9.20
C ARG A 90 -8.93 -9.16 10.63
N LEU A 91 -10.21 -8.85 10.83
CA LEU A 91 -10.74 -8.64 12.17
C LEU A 91 -10.88 -9.97 12.92
N LEU A 92 -10.76 -9.90 14.25
CA LEU A 92 -11.02 -11.03 15.13
C LEU A 92 -12.54 -11.16 15.30
N PRO A 93 -13.20 -12.18 14.71
CA PRO A 93 -14.66 -12.20 14.58
C PRO A 93 -15.40 -12.33 15.91
N GLN A 94 -14.74 -12.88 16.92
CA GLN A 94 -15.28 -13.13 18.26
C GLN A 94 -14.98 -11.97 19.25
N LYS A 95 -14.30 -10.93 18.79
CA LYS A 95 -13.97 -9.75 19.59
C LYS A 95 -14.73 -8.55 19.07
N ASP A 96 -15.27 -7.73 19.99
CA ASP A 96 -15.89 -6.47 19.63
C ASP A 96 -14.87 -5.48 19.03
N VAL A 97 -15.35 -4.32 18.61
CA VAL A 97 -14.52 -3.26 18.02
C VAL A 97 -13.44 -2.81 18.99
N PHE A 98 -13.80 -2.60 20.27
CA PHE A 98 -12.82 -2.19 21.28
C PHE A 98 -11.70 -3.22 21.41
N ALA A 99 -12.06 -4.49 21.60
CA ALA A 99 -11.09 -5.57 21.78
C ALA A 99 -10.25 -5.84 20.51
N ASN A 100 -10.81 -5.66 19.32
CA ASN A 100 -10.05 -5.71 18.07
C ASN A 100 -8.93 -4.67 18.01
N VAL A 101 -9.22 -3.43 18.43
CA VAL A 101 -8.21 -2.35 18.43
C VAL A 101 -7.26 -2.52 19.61
N ALA A 102 -7.76 -2.84 20.80
CA ALA A 102 -6.98 -3.07 22.02
C ALA A 102 -5.93 -4.18 21.84
N PHE A 103 -6.25 -5.20 21.06
CA PHE A 103 -5.37 -6.36 20.83
C PHE A 103 -3.95 -5.99 20.41
N SER A 104 -3.80 -5.00 19.54
CA SER A 104 -2.46 -4.53 19.12
C SER A 104 -1.65 -3.96 20.30
N LEU A 105 -2.30 -3.28 21.24
CA LEU A 105 -1.66 -2.71 22.42
C LEU A 105 -1.38 -3.78 23.49
N GLU A 106 -2.28 -4.75 23.65
CA GLU A 106 -2.11 -5.89 24.55
C GLU A 106 -0.89 -6.72 24.17
N VAL A 107 -0.75 -7.07 22.88
CA VAL A 107 0.38 -7.85 22.36
C VAL A 107 1.74 -7.20 22.61
N ILE A 108 1.80 -5.86 22.61
CA ILE A 108 3.03 -5.12 22.87
C ILE A 108 3.24 -4.79 24.35
N GLY A 109 2.32 -5.24 25.22
CA GLY A 109 2.44 -5.13 26.68
C GLY A 109 2.08 -3.76 27.26
N LYS A 110 1.16 -3.02 26.62
CA LYS A 110 0.65 -1.75 27.19
C LYS A 110 -0.24 -2.01 28.40
N SER A 111 -0.21 -1.06 29.36
CA SER A 111 -1.05 -1.17 30.55
C SER A 111 -2.54 -1.02 30.22
N LYS A 112 -3.41 -1.62 31.07
CA LYS A 112 -4.87 -1.50 30.92
C LYS A 112 -5.34 -0.02 30.91
N GLY A 113 -4.76 0.83 31.75
CA GLY A 113 -5.09 2.25 31.79
C GLY A 113 -4.80 2.94 30.46
N PHE A 114 -3.60 2.70 29.88
CA PHE A 114 -3.27 3.24 28.57
C PHE A 114 -4.24 2.76 27.48
N ILE A 115 -4.63 1.49 27.49
CA ILE A 115 -5.57 0.92 26.52
C ILE A 115 -6.95 1.59 26.61
N GLN A 116 -7.44 1.81 27.84
CA GLN A 116 -8.74 2.44 28.10
C GLN A 116 -8.81 3.91 27.64
N GLU A 117 -7.68 4.60 27.55
CA GLU A 117 -7.59 5.95 27.00
C GLU A 117 -7.38 5.95 25.48
N ALA A 118 -6.39 5.17 24.98
CA ALA A 118 -5.97 5.21 23.59
C ALA A 118 -7.01 4.65 22.62
N VAL A 119 -7.75 3.59 23.00
CA VAL A 119 -8.72 2.95 22.09
C VAL A 119 -9.93 3.85 21.79
N PRO A 120 -10.62 4.48 22.78
CA PRO A 120 -11.69 5.42 22.48
C PRO A 120 -11.24 6.61 21.62
N ASP A 121 -10.03 7.14 21.84
CA ASP A 121 -9.49 8.25 21.07
C ASP A 121 -9.31 7.88 19.60
N VAL A 122 -8.72 6.72 19.32
CA VAL A 122 -8.55 6.27 17.94
C VAL A 122 -9.88 5.90 17.29
N LEU A 123 -10.84 5.32 18.03
CA LEU A 123 -12.17 5.04 17.51
C LEU A 123 -12.91 6.32 17.14
N LYS A 124 -12.78 7.39 17.92
CA LYS A 124 -13.30 8.71 17.58
C LYS A 124 -12.62 9.26 16.30
N MET A 125 -11.30 9.13 16.19
CA MET A 125 -10.54 9.58 15.02
C MET A 125 -11.03 8.91 13.72
N VAL A 126 -11.30 7.60 13.76
CA VAL A 126 -11.78 6.86 12.58
C VAL A 126 -13.30 6.94 12.37
N GLY A 127 -14.04 7.69 13.20
CA GLY A 127 -15.47 7.88 13.07
C GLY A 127 -16.31 6.71 13.58
N LEU A 128 -15.81 5.93 14.53
CA LEU A 128 -16.51 4.80 15.15
C LEU A 128 -16.87 5.04 16.62
N ALA A 129 -16.99 6.31 17.04
CA ALA A 129 -17.48 6.65 18.37
C ALA A 129 -18.89 6.02 18.59
N GLY A 130 -19.09 5.35 19.72
CA GLY A 130 -20.35 4.67 20.04
C GLY A 130 -20.51 3.25 19.46
N LYS A 131 -19.53 2.74 18.70
CA LYS A 131 -19.56 1.36 18.15
C LYS A 131 -18.60 0.40 18.80
N ALA A 132 -17.99 0.79 19.95
CA ALA A 132 -16.96 0.02 20.64
C ALA A 132 -17.37 -1.42 21.01
N SER A 133 -18.64 -1.65 21.38
CA SER A 133 -19.18 -2.94 21.79
C SER A 133 -19.77 -3.78 20.63
N ARG A 134 -19.74 -3.29 19.38
CA ARG A 134 -20.25 -4.03 18.22
C ARG A 134 -19.28 -5.11 17.81
N LEU A 135 -19.83 -6.23 17.32
CA LEU A 135 -19.05 -7.32 16.71
C LEU A 135 -18.83 -7.03 15.23
N PRO A 136 -17.77 -7.59 14.60
CA PRO A 136 -17.47 -7.35 13.18
C PRO A 136 -18.62 -7.62 12.23
N HIS A 137 -19.42 -8.65 12.47
CA HIS A 137 -20.56 -9.01 11.62
C HIS A 137 -21.75 -8.02 11.71
N GLU A 138 -21.77 -7.15 12.70
CA GLU A 138 -22.77 -6.08 12.88
C GLU A 138 -22.36 -4.78 12.19
N LEU A 139 -21.20 -4.75 11.54
CA LEU A 139 -20.63 -3.58 10.89
C LEU A 139 -20.69 -3.68 9.36
N SER A 140 -20.90 -2.54 8.69
CA SER A 140 -20.67 -2.44 7.23
C SER A 140 -19.21 -2.69 6.87
N GLY A 141 -18.93 -3.01 5.61
CA GLY A 141 -17.55 -3.22 5.13
C GLY A 141 -16.65 -2.00 5.39
N GLY A 142 -17.17 -0.79 5.16
CA GLY A 142 -16.43 0.44 5.45
C GLY A 142 -16.16 0.66 6.93
N GLU A 143 -17.07 0.26 7.82
CA GLU A 143 -16.85 0.30 9.27
C GLU A 143 -15.82 -0.74 9.70
N GLN A 144 -15.87 -1.94 9.15
CA GLN A 144 -14.86 -2.97 9.39
C GLN A 144 -13.47 -2.50 8.96
N GLN A 145 -13.36 -1.82 7.82
CA GLN A 145 -12.11 -1.24 7.37
C GLN A 145 -11.61 -0.13 8.30
N ARG A 146 -12.51 0.72 8.81
CA ARG A 146 -12.16 1.73 9.82
C ARG A 146 -11.65 1.08 11.13
N VAL A 147 -12.21 -0.06 11.56
CA VAL A 147 -11.69 -0.84 12.69
C VAL A 147 -10.28 -1.37 12.39
N ALA A 148 -10.06 -1.92 11.18
CA ALA A 148 -8.73 -2.40 10.77
C ALA A 148 -7.69 -1.27 10.76
N ILE A 149 -8.06 -0.09 10.25
CA ILE A 149 -7.21 1.10 10.28
C ILE A 149 -6.96 1.53 11.74
N ALA A 150 -7.98 1.63 12.58
CA ALA A 150 -7.83 1.97 14.00
C ALA A 150 -6.84 1.04 14.71
N ARG A 151 -6.99 -0.27 14.51
CA ARG A 151 -6.06 -1.29 15.03
C ARG A 151 -4.63 -1.08 14.55
N ALA A 152 -4.45 -0.68 13.29
CA ALA A 152 -3.13 -0.45 12.71
C ALA A 152 -2.45 0.80 13.27
N ILE A 153 -3.21 1.86 13.62
CA ILE A 153 -2.65 3.16 14.02
C ILE A 153 -2.68 3.43 15.53
N VAL A 154 -3.37 2.60 16.34
CA VAL A 154 -3.54 2.85 17.79
C VAL A 154 -2.22 2.95 18.55
N ASN A 155 -1.17 2.28 18.08
CA ASN A 155 0.20 2.41 18.63
C ASN A 155 1.01 3.54 17.98
N ARG A 156 0.41 4.42 17.16
CA ARG A 156 1.05 5.54 16.47
C ARG A 156 2.29 5.11 15.68
N PRO A 157 2.15 4.23 14.69
CA PRO A 157 3.26 3.73 13.90
C PRO A 157 3.93 4.85 13.10
N ALA A 158 5.22 4.70 12.82
CA ALA A 158 5.96 5.61 11.96
C ALA A 158 5.63 5.37 10.46
N ILE A 159 5.23 4.15 10.11
CA ILE A 159 4.86 3.74 8.75
C ILE A 159 3.54 2.97 8.80
N LEU A 160 2.62 3.31 7.91
CA LEU A 160 1.39 2.57 7.64
C LEU A 160 1.46 1.96 6.25
N LEU A 161 1.37 0.64 6.18
CA LEU A 161 1.30 -0.14 4.95
C LEU A 161 -0.16 -0.53 4.72
N ALA A 162 -0.73 -0.17 3.58
CA ALA A 162 -2.10 -0.51 3.21
C ALA A 162 -2.09 -1.31 1.91
N ASP A 163 -2.56 -2.55 1.96
CA ASP A 163 -2.66 -3.43 0.79
C ASP A 163 -4.13 -3.44 0.33
N GLU A 164 -4.41 -2.73 -0.75
CA GLU A 164 -5.74 -2.56 -1.37
C GLU A 164 -6.87 -2.21 -0.37
N PRO A 165 -6.71 -1.15 0.47
CA PRO A 165 -7.62 -0.88 1.59
C PRO A 165 -9.03 -0.49 1.18
N THR A 166 -9.29 -0.23 -0.10
CA THR A 166 -10.58 0.15 -0.68
C THR A 166 -11.16 -0.89 -1.62
N GLY A 167 -10.42 -1.99 -1.90
CA GLY A 167 -10.77 -2.94 -2.96
C GLY A 167 -12.10 -3.69 -2.79
N ASN A 168 -12.66 -3.74 -1.57
CA ASN A 168 -13.95 -4.38 -1.27
C ASN A 168 -15.05 -3.38 -0.88
N LEU A 169 -14.87 -2.09 -1.21
CA LEU A 169 -15.77 -1.02 -0.78
C LEU A 169 -16.41 -0.30 -1.97
N ASP A 170 -17.59 0.26 -1.75
CA ASP A 170 -18.21 1.15 -2.72
C ASP A 170 -17.44 2.48 -2.86
N PRO A 171 -17.62 3.24 -3.97
CA PRO A 171 -16.84 4.46 -4.22
C PRO A 171 -16.97 5.53 -3.14
N LEU A 172 -18.16 5.73 -2.57
CA LEU A 172 -18.39 6.73 -1.53
C LEU A 172 -17.68 6.37 -0.24
N THR A 173 -17.75 5.11 0.17
CA THR A 173 -17.05 4.57 1.33
C THR A 173 -15.53 4.64 1.12
N SER A 174 -15.05 4.30 -0.08
CA SER A 174 -13.64 4.39 -0.47
C SER A 174 -13.09 5.81 -0.32
N ALA A 175 -13.83 6.83 -0.79
CA ALA A 175 -13.44 8.23 -0.61
C ALA A 175 -13.30 8.60 0.88
N GLY A 176 -14.20 8.10 1.74
CA GLY A 176 -14.11 8.30 3.18
C GLY A 176 -12.89 7.61 3.83
N ILE A 177 -12.48 6.45 3.33
CA ILE A 177 -11.24 5.77 3.77
C ILE A 177 -10.01 6.54 3.29
N MET A 178 -9.99 7.04 2.06
CA MET A 178 -8.88 7.82 1.54
C MET A 178 -8.66 9.11 2.33
N THR A 179 -9.74 9.85 2.63
CA THR A 179 -9.68 11.03 3.51
C THR A 179 -9.10 10.70 4.88
N LEU A 180 -9.43 9.53 5.44
CA LEU A 180 -8.88 9.08 6.71
C LEU A 180 -7.38 8.79 6.60
N LEU A 181 -6.94 8.06 5.57
CA LEU A 181 -5.51 7.75 5.34
C LEU A 181 -4.69 9.03 5.09
N GLU A 182 -5.24 10.00 4.36
CA GLU A 182 -4.62 11.30 4.16
C GLU A 182 -4.43 12.04 5.50
N ARG A 183 -5.45 12.08 6.34
CA ARG A 183 -5.36 12.69 7.68
C ARG A 183 -4.30 12.02 8.55
N ILE A 184 -4.17 10.68 8.47
CA ILE A 184 -3.12 9.92 9.16
C ILE A 184 -1.74 10.33 8.63
N SER A 185 -1.57 10.48 7.32
CA SER A 185 -0.31 10.95 6.72
C SER A 185 0.04 12.37 7.17
N LEU A 186 -0.93 13.28 7.16
CA LEU A 186 -0.74 14.66 7.62
C LEU A 186 -0.34 14.76 9.10
N SER A 187 -0.67 13.76 9.92
CA SER A 187 -0.20 13.67 11.30
C SER A 187 1.27 13.19 11.44
N GLY A 188 1.96 12.95 10.33
CA GLY A 188 3.39 12.60 10.27
C GLY A 188 3.70 11.11 10.06
N THR A 189 2.68 10.26 9.91
CA THR A 189 2.86 8.85 9.54
C THR A 189 3.18 8.74 8.06
N THR A 190 4.22 8.00 7.69
CA THR A 190 4.49 7.66 6.28
C THR A 190 3.49 6.60 5.82
N VAL A 191 2.76 6.86 4.73
CA VAL A 191 1.74 5.93 4.22
C VAL A 191 2.22 5.35 2.88
N ILE A 192 2.20 4.03 2.77
CA ILE A 192 2.41 3.32 1.50
C ILE A 192 1.15 2.53 1.22
N MET A 193 0.47 2.86 0.14
CA MET A 193 -0.76 2.20 -0.27
C MET A 193 -0.55 1.47 -1.59
N ALA A 194 -0.62 0.15 -1.54
CA ALA A 194 -0.73 -0.66 -2.75
C ALA A 194 -2.17 -0.59 -3.27
N THR A 195 -2.34 -0.26 -4.53
CA THR A 195 -3.66 -0.19 -5.18
C THR A 195 -3.55 -0.40 -6.69
N HIS A 196 -4.64 -0.83 -7.30
CA HIS A 196 -4.85 -0.83 -8.74
C HIS A 196 -5.97 0.13 -9.17
N ASP A 197 -6.53 0.91 -8.26
CA ASP A 197 -7.59 1.88 -8.51
C ASP A 197 -7.01 3.18 -9.06
N ALA A 198 -7.14 3.36 -10.38
CA ALA A 198 -6.69 4.56 -11.09
C ALA A 198 -7.40 5.83 -10.61
N GLY A 199 -8.70 5.75 -10.34
CA GLY A 199 -9.50 6.91 -9.94
C GLY A 199 -9.04 7.52 -8.62
N ILE A 200 -8.68 6.69 -7.65
CA ILE A 200 -8.15 7.12 -6.35
C ILE A 200 -6.79 7.80 -6.53
N VAL A 201 -5.90 7.19 -7.33
CA VAL A 201 -4.55 7.72 -7.57
C VAL A 201 -4.62 9.08 -8.26
N ASP A 202 -5.47 9.20 -9.32
CA ASP A 202 -5.65 10.43 -10.09
C ASP A 202 -6.26 11.56 -9.26
N GLN A 203 -7.18 11.24 -8.36
CA GLN A 203 -7.81 12.22 -7.49
C GLN A 203 -6.85 12.80 -6.45
N MET A 204 -5.97 11.96 -5.88
CA MET A 204 -5.12 12.38 -4.77
C MET A 204 -3.79 13.01 -5.20
N GLN A 205 -3.31 12.75 -6.40
CA GLN A 205 -2.07 13.30 -6.99
C GLN A 205 -0.87 13.29 -6.02
N ARG A 206 -0.67 12.15 -5.36
CA ARG A 206 0.49 11.92 -4.48
C ARG A 206 1.60 11.22 -5.27
N ARG A 207 2.71 10.92 -4.61
CA ARG A 207 3.80 10.17 -5.23
C ARG A 207 3.32 8.80 -5.68
N VAL A 208 3.64 8.43 -6.93
CA VAL A 208 3.29 7.15 -7.54
C VAL A 208 4.56 6.41 -7.91
N ILE A 209 4.69 5.18 -7.39
CA ILE A 209 5.71 4.22 -7.78
C ILE A 209 5.02 3.08 -8.52
N GLU A 210 5.35 2.89 -9.79
CA GLU A 210 4.74 1.84 -10.61
C GLU A 210 5.67 0.66 -10.76
N LEU A 211 5.12 -0.52 -10.45
CA LEU A 211 5.78 -1.80 -10.62
C LEU A 211 5.22 -2.56 -11.82
N VAL A 212 6.11 -2.94 -12.74
CA VAL A 212 5.80 -3.84 -13.86
C VAL A 212 6.79 -5.00 -13.85
N SER A 213 6.27 -6.23 -13.75
CA SER A 213 7.10 -7.45 -13.70
C SER A 213 8.24 -7.38 -12.67
N GLY A 214 7.97 -6.80 -11.52
CA GLY A 214 8.92 -6.67 -10.42
C GLY A 214 9.94 -5.55 -10.55
N GLN A 215 9.85 -4.70 -11.56
CA GLN A 215 10.73 -3.54 -11.77
C GLN A 215 9.98 -2.24 -11.55
N VAL A 216 10.65 -1.22 -11.00
CA VAL A 216 10.13 0.15 -10.95
C VAL A 216 10.28 0.75 -12.34
N VAL A 217 9.15 1.03 -12.98
CA VAL A 217 9.14 1.67 -14.32
C VAL A 217 8.81 3.16 -14.24
N ARG A 218 8.23 3.60 -13.11
CA ARG A 218 7.88 5.01 -12.88
C ARG A 218 7.98 5.33 -11.39
N ASP A 219 8.52 6.51 -11.07
CA ASP A 219 8.56 7.08 -9.72
C ASP A 219 8.37 8.60 -9.84
N GLU A 220 7.14 9.06 -9.64
CA GLU A 220 6.75 10.46 -9.82
C GLU A 220 6.22 11.03 -8.51
N ARG A 221 6.72 12.19 -8.10
CA ARG A 221 6.33 12.83 -6.83
C ARG A 221 4.90 13.36 -6.81
N GLN A 222 4.34 13.70 -7.97
CA GLN A 222 2.94 14.07 -8.19
C GLN A 222 2.51 13.39 -9.48
N GLY A 223 1.92 12.21 -9.39
CA GLY A 223 1.57 11.39 -10.54
C GLY A 223 0.11 10.95 -10.51
N GLY A 224 -0.51 10.82 -11.70
CA GLY A 224 -1.76 10.11 -11.91
C GLY A 224 -1.50 8.65 -12.30
N TYR A 225 -2.55 7.86 -12.40
CA TYR A 225 -2.52 6.47 -12.85
C TYR A 225 -2.50 6.40 -14.39
N GLN A 226 -1.44 6.87 -15.04
CA GLN A 226 -1.30 6.68 -16.49
C GLN A 226 -0.69 5.30 -16.74
N THR A 227 -1.54 4.35 -17.13
CA THR A 227 -1.06 3.12 -17.75
C THR A 227 -0.48 3.50 -19.12
N GLN A 228 0.85 3.49 -19.27
CA GLN A 228 1.42 3.46 -20.63
C GLN A 228 0.90 2.17 -21.27
N ALA A 229 0.07 2.32 -22.30
CA ALA A 229 -0.29 1.23 -23.17
C ALA A 229 1.02 0.65 -23.69
N VAL A 230 1.32 -0.60 -23.33
CA VAL A 230 2.42 -1.35 -23.93
C VAL A 230 2.11 -1.35 -25.44
N PRO A 231 2.99 -0.85 -26.32
CA PRO A 231 2.78 -0.97 -27.76
C PRO A 231 2.64 -2.45 -28.06
N THR A 232 1.49 -2.87 -28.55
CA THR A 232 1.30 -4.20 -29.11
C THR A 232 2.20 -4.27 -30.36
N LEU A 233 3.31 -5.02 -30.25
CA LEU A 233 4.10 -5.44 -31.39
C LEU A 233 3.21 -6.29 -32.28
N GLY A 234 2.69 -5.72 -33.38
CA GLY A 234 1.97 -6.49 -34.38
C GLY A 234 0.81 -5.78 -35.04
N GLU A 235 1.02 -4.60 -35.64
CA GLU A 235 0.25 -4.18 -36.81
C GLU A 235 1.26 -3.76 -37.90
N THR A 236 1.53 -4.69 -38.82
CA THR A 236 2.16 -4.40 -40.11
C THR A 236 1.22 -3.51 -40.88
N VAL A 237 1.56 -2.24 -41.01
CA VAL A 237 0.87 -1.32 -41.93
C VAL A 237 1.31 -1.74 -43.35
N ASP A 238 0.38 -2.41 -44.04
CA ASP A 238 0.54 -2.76 -45.44
C ASP A 238 0.50 -1.45 -46.25
N GLY A 239 1.66 -1.13 -46.82
CA GLY A 239 1.88 0.10 -47.58
C GLY A 239 1.36 0.00 -49.01
N THR A 240 0.21 0.57 -49.30
CA THR A 240 -0.16 0.91 -50.68
C THR A 240 0.04 2.41 -50.89
N VAL A 241 1.19 2.70 -51.50
CA VAL A 241 1.50 4.01 -52.06
C VAL A 241 0.70 4.15 -53.38
N SER A 242 -0.34 4.93 -53.41
CA SER A 242 -0.98 5.37 -54.66
C SER A 242 -0.41 6.70 -55.08
N ASN A 243 0.33 6.65 -56.22
CA ASN A 243 0.85 7.81 -56.94
C ASN A 243 -0.31 8.69 -57.49
N PRO A 244 -0.21 10.00 -57.40
CA PRO A 244 -1.09 10.89 -58.11
C PRO A 244 -0.64 11.04 -59.57
N VAL A 245 -1.52 10.63 -60.47
CA VAL A 245 -1.40 10.87 -61.91
C VAL A 245 -1.64 12.34 -62.22
N THR A 246 -0.62 13.03 -62.68
CA THR A 246 -0.68 14.33 -63.36
C THR A 246 -1.43 14.19 -64.66
N LYS A 247 -2.55 14.92 -64.85
CA LYS A 247 -3.08 15.24 -66.18
C LYS A 247 -2.84 16.72 -66.48
N GLY A 248 -2.03 16.89 -67.50
CA GLY A 248 -1.70 18.17 -68.09
C GLY A 248 -2.86 18.84 -68.83
N ALA A 249 -2.67 20.11 -68.98
CA ALA A 249 -3.53 21.07 -69.67
C ALA A 249 -3.50 20.83 -71.16
N ALA A 250 -4.62 21.17 -71.78
CA ALA A 250 -4.65 21.79 -73.08
C ALA A 250 -6.04 22.41 -73.38
N GLN A 251 -5.99 23.67 -73.72
CA GLN A 251 -6.91 24.61 -74.39
C GLN A 251 -7.87 25.39 -73.54
#